data_130a29317e63c6cf0413cee0e4170a0b
#
_entry.id   130a29317e63c6cf0413cee0e4170a0b
#
_cell.length_a   1.000
_cell.length_b   1.000
_cell.length_c   1.000
_cell.angle_alpha   90.00
_cell.angle_beta   90.00
_cell.angle_gamma   90.00
#
_symmetry.space_group_name_H-M   'P 1'
#
loop_
_entity.id
_entity.type
_entity.pdbx_description
1 polymer ?
#
loop_
_entity_poly.entity_id
_entity_poly.type
_entity_poly.pdbx_seq_one_letter_code
_entity_poly.pdbx_strand_id
1 'polypeptide(L)'
;MPQSSLLGPLLFLLYINDIHKSSKEFTFYLFADDTSLTYANDNLRTLELTVNNELGKVSEWLHANKLTLNVKKSNYVIFRPRQKRIPFIPQIKIFNPTLNTRVILEMKDFVKYLGIMIDSELSWKHHIDFICHKISRSVGIIAKMRHYIPRHLLLNLYHALIAPYLNDGICAWGNCPQTYLNKLLVLQKHALRLIKYLFS
;
A
#
# COMPACT_ATOMS: atom_id res chain seq x y z
N MET A 1 -22.37 -15.46 3.79
CA MET A 1 -23.14 -14.20 3.61
C MET A 1 -23.17 -13.85 2.14
N PRO A 2 -24.30 -13.34 1.58
CA PRO A 2 -24.35 -12.90 0.19
C PRO A 2 -23.35 -11.75 -0.02
N GLN A 3 -22.55 -11.81 -1.08
CA GLN A 3 -21.49 -10.82 -1.42
C GLN A 3 -21.99 -9.39 -1.68
N SER A 4 -23.29 -9.16 -1.79
CA SER A 4 -23.92 -7.87 -2.08
C SER A 4 -24.73 -7.29 -0.91
N SER A 5 -24.57 -7.82 0.30
CA SER A 5 -25.28 -7.33 1.48
C SER A 5 -24.63 -6.07 2.02
N LEU A 6 -25.39 -4.99 2.24
CA LEU A 6 -24.92 -3.77 2.92
C LEU A 6 -24.46 -4.05 4.36
N LEU A 7 -25.00 -5.06 5.01
CA LEU A 7 -24.65 -5.45 6.38
C LEU A 7 -23.36 -6.29 6.47
N GLY A 8 -22.93 -6.92 5.36
CA GLY A 8 -21.76 -7.79 5.34
C GLY A 8 -20.47 -7.09 5.81
N PRO A 9 -20.08 -5.96 5.22
CA PRO A 9 -18.90 -5.21 5.64
C PRO A 9 -18.97 -4.73 7.08
N LEU A 10 -20.14 -4.27 7.54
CA LEU A 10 -20.31 -3.80 8.92
C LEU A 10 -20.14 -4.94 9.93
N LEU A 11 -20.76 -6.08 9.66
CA LEU A 11 -20.64 -7.27 10.52
C LEU A 11 -19.22 -7.81 10.52
N PHE A 12 -18.51 -7.74 9.39
CA PHE A 12 -17.09 -8.12 9.33
C PHE A 12 -16.22 -7.21 10.19
N LEU A 13 -16.45 -5.88 10.15
CA LEU A 13 -15.70 -4.93 10.98
C LEU A 13 -15.93 -5.19 12.47
N LEU A 14 -17.18 -5.46 12.89
CA LEU A 14 -17.47 -5.84 14.27
C LEU A 14 -16.80 -7.15 14.66
N TYR A 15 -16.76 -8.11 13.75
CA TYR A 15 -16.18 -9.43 13.95
C TYR A 15 -14.66 -9.38 14.12
N ILE A 16 -13.95 -8.58 13.31
CA ILE A 16 -12.49 -8.49 13.37
C ILE A 16 -11.98 -7.48 14.40
N ASN A 17 -12.87 -6.64 14.95
CA ASN A 17 -12.49 -5.53 15.83
C ASN A 17 -11.64 -5.95 17.04
N ASP A 18 -11.85 -7.16 17.55
CA ASP A 18 -11.15 -7.66 18.73
C ASP A 18 -9.75 -8.24 18.44
N ILE A 19 -9.29 -8.30 17.19
CA ILE A 19 -7.99 -8.87 16.82
C ILE A 19 -6.84 -8.18 17.55
N HIS A 20 -6.95 -6.89 17.84
CA HIS A 20 -5.93 -6.13 18.56
C HIS A 20 -5.67 -6.65 19.98
N LYS A 21 -6.64 -7.36 20.58
CA LYS A 21 -6.49 -8.00 21.90
C LYS A 21 -5.58 -9.23 21.88
N SER A 22 -5.28 -9.78 20.67
CA SER A 22 -4.42 -10.96 20.53
C SER A 22 -2.94 -10.69 20.83
N SER A 23 -2.48 -9.44 20.70
CA SER A 23 -1.10 -9.04 21.01
C SER A 23 -1.06 -7.64 21.62
N LYS A 24 -0.19 -7.47 22.60
CA LYS A 24 0.09 -6.17 23.23
C LYS A 24 1.27 -5.45 22.60
N GLU A 25 2.10 -6.16 21.85
CA GLU A 25 3.32 -5.65 21.24
C GLU A 25 3.07 -5.03 19.87
N PHE A 26 2.08 -5.57 19.12
CA PHE A 26 1.74 -5.06 17.81
C PHE A 26 0.81 -3.84 17.87
N THR A 27 1.08 -2.88 17.00
CA THR A 27 0.07 -1.90 16.62
C THR A 27 -0.67 -2.41 15.38
N PHE A 28 -1.99 -2.51 15.48
CA PHE A 28 -2.86 -3.04 14.44
C PHE A 28 -3.47 -1.90 13.62
N TYR A 29 -3.42 -2.03 12.31
CA TYR A 29 -4.13 -1.16 11.36
C TYR A 29 -5.04 -2.02 10.50
N LEU A 30 -6.33 -1.79 10.63
CA LEU A 30 -7.38 -2.55 9.93
C LEU A 30 -8.03 -1.68 8.86
N PHE A 31 -8.10 -2.18 7.64
CA PHE A 31 -8.82 -1.54 6.55
C PHE A 31 -9.56 -2.60 5.74
N ALA A 32 -10.86 -2.72 5.94
CA ALA A 32 -11.68 -3.80 5.42
C ALA A 32 -11.05 -5.18 5.74
N ASP A 33 -10.67 -5.95 4.74
CA ASP A 33 -10.01 -7.26 4.85
C ASP A 33 -8.48 -7.18 4.97
N ASP A 34 -7.90 -6.01 4.72
CA ASP A 34 -6.45 -5.79 4.86
C ASP A 34 -6.08 -5.49 6.32
N THR A 35 -5.19 -6.31 6.88
CA THR A 35 -4.65 -6.14 8.23
C THR A 35 -3.15 -5.89 8.16
N SER A 36 -2.70 -4.78 8.74
CA SER A 36 -1.28 -4.45 8.85
C SER A 36 -0.87 -4.41 10.30
N LEU A 37 0.26 -5.02 10.60
CA LEU A 37 0.85 -5.10 11.93
C LEU A 37 2.18 -4.37 11.92
N THR A 38 2.42 -3.52 12.91
CA THR A 38 3.70 -2.85 13.06
C THR A 38 4.30 -3.14 14.43
N TYR A 39 5.61 -3.36 14.44
CA TYR A 39 6.42 -3.51 15.64
C TYR A 39 7.79 -2.88 15.41
N ALA A 40 8.34 -2.22 16.42
CA ALA A 40 9.64 -1.58 16.34
C ALA A 40 10.57 -2.08 17.47
N ASN A 41 11.81 -2.38 17.10
CA ASN A 41 12.86 -2.72 18.06
C ASN A 41 14.22 -2.38 17.46
N ASP A 42 15.16 -1.93 18.30
CA ASP A 42 16.51 -1.58 17.87
C ASP A 42 17.38 -2.80 17.56
N ASN A 43 17.08 -3.92 18.21
CA ASN A 43 17.79 -5.18 18.02
C ASN A 43 16.99 -6.11 17.09
N LEU A 44 17.58 -6.44 15.94
CA LEU A 44 16.95 -7.26 14.92
C LEU A 44 16.64 -8.70 15.36
N ARG A 45 17.48 -9.29 16.24
CA ARG A 45 17.23 -10.64 16.80
C ARG A 45 16.05 -10.63 17.76
N THR A 46 15.98 -9.63 18.63
CA THR A 46 14.85 -9.45 19.54
C THR A 46 13.57 -9.19 18.73
N LEU A 47 13.65 -8.37 17.67
CA LEU A 47 12.54 -8.13 16.77
C LEU A 47 12.03 -9.45 16.16
N GLU A 48 12.91 -10.27 15.60
CA GLU A 48 12.53 -11.57 15.01
C GLU A 48 11.83 -12.49 16.01
N LEU A 49 12.39 -12.62 17.22
CA LEU A 49 11.84 -13.47 18.27
C LEU A 49 10.45 -12.97 18.72
N THR A 50 10.34 -11.68 19.03
CA THR A 50 9.08 -11.08 19.48
C THR A 50 8.02 -11.18 18.41
N VAL A 51 8.33 -10.80 17.16
CA VAL A 51 7.37 -10.86 16.06
C VAL A 51 6.89 -12.28 15.83
N ASN A 52 7.78 -13.28 15.84
CA ASN A 52 7.39 -14.68 15.67
C ASN A 52 6.49 -15.21 16.80
N ASN A 53 6.76 -14.79 18.05
CA ASN A 53 5.93 -15.14 19.20
C ASN A 53 4.55 -14.50 19.10
N GLU A 54 4.49 -13.20 18.83
CA GLU A 54 3.23 -12.47 18.74
C GLU A 54 2.38 -12.88 17.52
N LEU A 55 3.00 -13.18 16.38
CA LEU A 55 2.29 -13.76 15.23
C LEU A 55 1.69 -15.15 15.56
N GLY A 56 2.30 -15.90 16.46
CA GLY A 56 1.71 -17.13 17.01
C GLY A 56 0.36 -16.85 17.67
N LYS A 57 0.31 -15.87 18.57
CA LYS A 57 -0.94 -15.46 19.27
C LYS A 57 -2.02 -14.95 18.29
N VAL A 58 -1.61 -14.15 17.30
CA VAL A 58 -2.51 -13.68 16.23
C VAL A 58 -3.06 -14.87 15.44
N SER A 59 -2.23 -15.86 15.12
CA SER A 59 -2.66 -17.07 14.40
C SER A 59 -3.64 -17.89 15.22
N GLU A 60 -3.42 -18.02 16.53
CA GLU A 60 -4.34 -18.69 17.46
C GLU A 60 -5.69 -17.97 17.52
N TRP A 61 -5.67 -16.62 17.59
CA TRP A 61 -6.88 -15.81 17.56
C TRP A 61 -7.66 -16.01 16.26
N LEU A 62 -6.98 -15.95 15.11
CA LEU A 62 -7.58 -16.19 13.79
C LEU A 62 -8.24 -17.57 13.72
N HIS A 63 -7.54 -18.61 14.21
CA HIS A 63 -8.05 -19.97 14.23
C HIS A 63 -9.30 -20.11 15.12
N ALA A 64 -9.26 -19.56 16.33
CA ALA A 64 -10.39 -19.54 17.25
C ALA A 64 -11.63 -18.85 16.65
N ASN A 65 -11.41 -17.82 15.85
CA ASN A 65 -12.46 -17.08 15.14
C ASN A 65 -12.75 -17.65 13.73
N LYS A 66 -12.28 -18.85 13.39
CA LYS A 66 -12.52 -19.51 12.08
C LYS A 66 -12.13 -18.64 10.88
N LEU A 67 -11.14 -17.76 11.04
CA LEU A 67 -10.58 -16.94 9.99
C LEU A 67 -9.32 -17.62 9.42
N THR A 68 -9.17 -17.57 8.10
CA THR A 68 -8.01 -18.14 7.42
C THR A 68 -7.16 -17.03 6.81
N LEU A 69 -5.90 -16.97 7.22
CA LEU A 69 -4.95 -16.04 6.64
C LEU A 69 -4.52 -16.46 5.24
N ASN A 70 -4.52 -15.53 4.30
CA ASN A 70 -3.94 -15.75 2.98
C ASN A 70 -2.43 -15.56 3.01
N VAL A 71 -1.70 -16.62 3.40
CA VAL A 71 -0.23 -16.59 3.54
C VAL A 71 0.48 -16.18 2.25
N LYS A 72 -0.05 -16.55 1.07
CA LYS A 72 0.55 -16.19 -0.23
C LYS A 72 0.52 -14.69 -0.51
N LYS A 73 -0.44 -13.97 0.06
CA LYS A 73 -0.53 -12.50 -0.07
C LYS A 73 0.14 -11.77 1.10
N SER A 74 0.46 -12.50 2.17
CA SER A 74 1.10 -11.92 3.36
C SER A 74 2.60 -11.81 3.15
N ASN A 75 3.16 -10.66 3.48
CA ASN A 75 4.57 -10.35 3.37
C ASN A 75 4.97 -9.36 4.47
N TYR A 76 6.26 -9.11 4.62
CA TYR A 76 6.74 -8.11 5.56
C TYR A 76 7.80 -7.21 4.94
N VAL A 77 7.92 -6.00 5.49
CA VAL A 77 8.93 -5.00 5.12
C VAL A 77 9.63 -4.55 6.39
N ILE A 78 10.94 -4.40 6.32
CA ILE A 78 11.74 -3.83 7.41
C ILE A 78 12.05 -2.38 7.05
N PHE A 79 11.42 -1.46 7.75
CA PHE A 79 11.72 -0.04 7.62
C PHE A 79 12.99 0.31 8.36
N ARG A 80 13.89 1.00 7.67
CA ARG A 80 15.20 1.38 8.22
C ARG A 80 15.74 2.65 7.57
N PRO A 81 16.58 3.42 8.29
CA PRO A 81 17.37 4.47 7.67
C PRO A 81 18.28 3.90 6.58
N ARG A 82 18.50 4.64 5.51
CA ARG A 82 19.32 4.23 4.35
C ARG A 82 20.75 3.80 4.73
N GLN A 83 21.32 4.43 5.77
CA GLN A 83 22.68 4.13 6.23
C GLN A 83 22.76 2.83 7.04
N LYS A 84 21.65 2.37 7.63
CA LYS A 84 21.63 1.18 8.50
C LYS A 84 21.53 -0.08 7.64
N ARG A 85 22.62 -0.84 7.56
CA ARG A 85 22.62 -2.15 6.88
C ARG A 85 21.93 -3.20 7.75
N ILE A 86 21.21 -4.11 7.13
CA ILE A 86 20.63 -5.27 7.79
C ILE A 86 21.70 -6.36 7.82
N PRO A 87 22.17 -6.80 9.01
CA PRO A 87 23.23 -7.80 9.11
C PRO A 87 22.80 -9.20 8.69
N PHE A 88 21.49 -9.50 8.80
CA PHE A 88 20.89 -10.76 8.37
C PHE A 88 19.38 -10.53 8.07
N ILE A 89 18.81 -11.39 7.27
CA ILE A 89 17.37 -11.37 6.95
C ILE A 89 16.60 -12.15 8.04
N PRO A 90 15.76 -11.49 8.87
CA PRO A 90 15.01 -12.18 9.90
C PRO A 90 13.97 -13.11 9.29
N GLN A 91 13.85 -14.32 9.84
CA GLN A 91 12.87 -15.29 9.39
C GLN A 91 11.55 -15.10 10.14
N ILE A 92 10.64 -14.36 9.54
CA ILE A 92 9.30 -14.17 10.10
C ILE A 92 8.41 -15.35 9.68
N LYS A 93 7.89 -16.07 10.66
CA LYS A 93 7.12 -17.30 10.47
C LYS A 93 5.69 -17.11 10.93
N ILE A 94 4.75 -17.56 10.12
CA ILE A 94 3.34 -17.60 10.48
C ILE A 94 2.78 -19.00 10.34
N PHE A 95 1.82 -19.35 11.17
CA PHE A 95 1.15 -20.66 11.08
C PHE A 95 0.17 -20.67 9.90
N ASN A 96 0.32 -21.66 9.03
CA ASN A 96 -0.60 -21.90 7.92
C ASN A 96 -1.52 -23.08 8.29
N PRO A 97 -2.81 -22.82 8.56
CA PRO A 97 -3.74 -23.88 8.98
C PRO A 97 -3.99 -24.91 7.88
N THR A 98 -3.91 -24.52 6.61
CA THR A 98 -4.12 -25.42 5.47
C THR A 98 -3.02 -26.49 5.36
N LEU A 99 -1.77 -26.11 5.66
CA LEU A 99 -0.61 -27.01 5.61
C LEU A 99 -0.26 -27.59 6.98
N ASN A 100 -0.92 -27.14 8.03
CA ASN A 100 -0.61 -27.45 9.45
C ASN A 100 0.88 -27.26 9.80
N THR A 101 1.51 -26.23 9.20
CA THR A 101 2.94 -25.94 9.35
C THR A 101 3.19 -24.44 9.47
N ARG A 102 4.34 -24.06 10.03
CA ARG A 102 4.81 -22.67 9.99
C ARG A 102 5.47 -22.40 8.65
N VAL A 103 5.02 -21.34 7.99
CA VAL A 103 5.55 -20.88 6.70
C VAL A 103 6.32 -19.57 6.93
N ILE A 104 7.47 -19.43 6.27
CA ILE A 104 8.26 -18.18 6.30
C ILE A 104 7.59 -17.18 5.36
N LEU A 105 7.32 -15.99 5.86
CA LEU A 105 6.82 -14.87 5.05
C LEU A 105 7.92 -14.31 4.17
N GLU A 106 7.55 -13.85 2.99
CA GLU A 106 8.46 -13.19 2.07
C GLU A 106 8.81 -11.78 2.55
N MET A 107 10.12 -11.48 2.68
CA MET A 107 10.59 -10.12 2.87
C MET A 107 10.53 -9.36 1.53
N LYS A 108 9.93 -8.19 1.54
CA LYS A 108 9.89 -7.30 0.36
C LYS A 108 10.59 -5.98 0.65
N ASP A 109 11.26 -5.44 -0.37
CA ASP A 109 11.87 -4.10 -0.29
C ASP A 109 10.81 -3.00 -0.40
N PHE A 110 9.67 -3.28 -1.01
CA PHE A 110 8.52 -2.39 -1.09
C PHE A 110 7.21 -3.16 -1.15
N VAL A 111 6.14 -2.56 -0.68
CA VAL A 111 4.78 -3.11 -0.71
C VAL A 111 3.79 -2.06 -1.18
N LYS A 112 2.69 -2.52 -1.75
CA LYS A 112 1.54 -1.67 -2.03
C LYS A 112 0.60 -1.74 -0.84
N TYR A 113 0.37 -0.59 -0.18
CA TYR A 113 -0.54 -0.46 0.94
C TYR A 113 -1.55 0.65 0.65
N LEU A 114 -2.84 0.32 0.63
CA LEU A 114 -3.94 1.26 0.34
C LEU A 114 -3.71 2.17 -0.87
N GLY A 115 -3.16 1.61 -1.96
CA GLY A 115 -2.88 2.37 -3.18
C GLY A 115 -1.47 2.96 -3.26
N ILE A 116 -0.77 3.12 -2.14
CA ILE A 116 0.55 3.73 -2.05
C ILE A 116 1.63 2.65 -2.07
N MET A 117 2.70 2.86 -2.85
CA MET A 117 3.89 1.99 -2.83
C MET A 117 4.85 2.51 -1.74
N ILE A 118 5.03 1.71 -0.68
CA ILE A 118 5.89 2.06 0.45
C ILE A 118 7.15 1.20 0.37
N ASP A 119 8.31 1.83 0.27
CA ASP A 119 9.60 1.13 0.26
C ASP A 119 10.27 1.15 1.64
N SER A 120 11.19 0.20 1.88
CA SER A 120 11.88 -0.01 3.15
C SER A 120 12.68 1.19 3.66
N GLU A 121 13.03 2.13 2.79
CA GLU A 121 13.77 3.36 3.12
C GLU A 121 12.89 4.60 3.12
N LEU A 122 11.58 4.47 2.83
CA LEU A 122 10.62 5.57 2.66
C LEU A 122 11.11 6.62 1.66
N SER A 123 11.79 6.17 0.60
CA SER A 123 12.35 7.05 -0.44
C SER A 123 11.30 7.57 -1.41
N TRP A 124 10.15 6.90 -1.47
CA TRP A 124 9.02 7.17 -2.37
C TRP A 124 9.32 7.00 -3.87
N LYS A 125 10.52 6.54 -4.22
CA LYS A 125 10.92 6.37 -5.62
C LYS A 125 9.95 5.45 -6.37
N HIS A 126 9.67 4.28 -5.81
CA HIS A 126 8.77 3.28 -6.40
C HIS A 126 7.35 3.83 -6.58
N HIS A 127 6.88 4.62 -5.60
CA HIS A 127 5.56 5.25 -5.67
C HIS A 127 5.49 6.30 -6.78
N ILE A 128 6.47 7.19 -6.85
CA ILE A 128 6.51 8.24 -7.87
C ILE A 128 6.64 7.64 -9.27
N ASP A 129 7.47 6.63 -9.46
CA ASP A 129 7.60 5.95 -10.75
C ASP A 129 6.27 5.25 -11.14
N PHE A 130 5.56 4.64 -10.18
CA PHE A 130 4.23 4.08 -10.39
C PHE A 130 3.20 5.15 -10.81
N ILE A 131 3.12 6.28 -10.11
CA ILE A 131 2.24 7.39 -10.45
C ILE A 131 2.59 7.96 -11.83
N CYS A 132 3.86 8.21 -12.12
CA CYS A 132 4.32 8.69 -13.42
C CYS A 132 3.84 7.79 -14.55
N HIS A 133 3.94 6.47 -14.38
CA HIS A 133 3.47 5.52 -15.38
C HIS A 133 1.94 5.60 -15.59
N LYS A 134 1.17 5.73 -14.51
CA LYS A 134 -0.30 5.91 -14.59
C LYS A 134 -0.68 7.21 -15.27
N ILE A 135 -0.07 8.33 -14.85
CA ILE A 135 -0.32 9.65 -15.45
C ILE A 135 0.08 9.68 -16.93
N SER A 136 1.21 9.09 -17.31
CA SER A 136 1.64 9.05 -18.72
C SER A 136 0.61 8.37 -19.62
N ARG A 137 -0.01 7.27 -19.15
CA ARG A 137 -1.12 6.62 -19.87
C ARG A 137 -2.33 7.55 -20.02
N SER A 138 -2.71 8.24 -18.95
CA SER A 138 -3.81 9.19 -18.95
C SER A 138 -3.56 10.39 -19.86
N VAL A 139 -2.32 10.90 -19.89
CA VAL A 139 -1.88 11.94 -20.84
C VAL A 139 -2.04 11.45 -22.29
N GLY A 140 -1.68 10.21 -22.57
CA GLY A 140 -1.88 9.59 -23.89
C GLY A 140 -3.37 9.52 -24.30
N ILE A 141 -4.28 9.25 -23.35
CA ILE A 141 -5.73 9.29 -23.59
C ILE A 141 -6.18 10.72 -23.95
N ILE A 142 -5.80 11.70 -23.13
CA ILE A 142 -6.11 13.12 -23.37
C ILE A 142 -5.58 13.58 -24.72
N ALA A 143 -4.34 13.19 -25.08
CA ALA A 143 -3.73 13.53 -26.38
C ALA A 143 -4.54 12.99 -27.57
N LYS A 144 -5.09 11.79 -27.46
CA LYS A 144 -5.97 11.22 -28.51
C LYS A 144 -7.33 11.90 -28.56
N MET A 145 -7.93 12.12 -27.38
CA MET A 145 -9.30 12.64 -27.28
C MET A 145 -9.41 14.13 -27.61
N ARG A 146 -8.31 14.90 -27.51
CA ARG A 146 -8.31 16.36 -27.72
C ARG A 146 -8.87 16.79 -29.09
N HIS A 147 -8.82 15.94 -30.10
CA HIS A 147 -9.32 16.24 -31.45
C HIS A 147 -10.82 15.96 -31.63
N TYR A 148 -11.45 15.28 -30.66
CA TYR A 148 -12.83 14.78 -30.76
C TYR A 148 -13.79 15.42 -29.75
N ILE A 149 -13.27 15.93 -28.62
CA ILE A 149 -14.11 16.43 -27.55
C ILE A 149 -13.72 17.86 -27.15
N PRO A 150 -14.72 18.68 -26.72
CA PRO A 150 -14.47 20.07 -26.30
C PRO A 150 -13.62 20.14 -25.01
N ARG A 151 -13.00 21.33 -24.81
CA ARG A 151 -12.05 21.56 -23.72
C ARG A 151 -12.58 21.25 -22.32
N HIS A 152 -13.85 21.59 -22.04
CA HIS A 152 -14.44 21.34 -20.72
C HIS A 152 -14.48 19.84 -20.38
N LEU A 153 -14.76 18.98 -21.38
CA LEU A 153 -14.71 17.53 -21.19
C LEU A 153 -13.29 17.00 -21.01
N LEU A 154 -12.29 17.61 -21.68
CA LEU A 154 -10.88 17.29 -21.44
C LEU A 154 -10.43 17.65 -20.02
N LEU A 155 -10.93 18.77 -19.46
CA LEU A 155 -10.71 19.11 -18.05
C LEU A 155 -11.36 18.09 -17.12
N ASN A 156 -12.55 17.63 -17.42
CA ASN A 156 -13.17 16.56 -16.65
C ASN A 156 -12.36 15.27 -16.70
N LEU A 157 -11.79 14.90 -17.87
CA LEU A 157 -10.87 13.78 -17.99
C LEU A 157 -9.60 13.98 -17.17
N TYR A 158 -9.03 15.19 -17.13
CA TYR A 158 -7.89 15.49 -16.28
C TYR A 158 -8.22 15.27 -14.80
N HIS A 159 -9.34 15.80 -14.33
CA HIS A 159 -9.78 15.64 -12.95
C HIS A 159 -10.12 14.20 -12.60
N ALA A 160 -10.62 13.41 -13.55
CA ALA A 160 -10.96 12.01 -13.32
C ALA A 160 -9.72 11.06 -13.39
N LEU A 161 -8.77 11.33 -14.29
CA LEU A 161 -7.72 10.38 -14.64
C LEU A 161 -6.31 10.77 -14.14
N ILE A 162 -6.08 12.04 -13.81
CA ILE A 162 -4.75 12.54 -13.42
C ILE A 162 -4.76 13.10 -12.00
N ALA A 163 -5.70 14.01 -11.69
CA ALA A 163 -5.74 14.67 -10.39
C ALA A 163 -5.83 13.70 -9.19
N PRO A 164 -6.55 12.57 -9.25
CA PRO A 164 -6.58 11.61 -8.14
C PRO A 164 -5.20 11.07 -7.81
N TYR A 165 -4.37 10.72 -8.83
CA TYR A 165 -3.01 10.21 -8.60
C TYR A 165 -2.07 11.25 -7.99
N LEU A 166 -2.30 12.54 -8.22
CA LEU A 166 -1.51 13.62 -7.65
C LEU A 166 -1.91 13.95 -6.21
N ASN A 167 -3.17 13.70 -5.85
CA ASN A 167 -3.72 14.07 -4.55
C ASN A 167 -3.73 12.89 -3.57
N ASP A 168 -3.84 11.66 -4.08
CA ASP A 168 -3.96 10.46 -3.23
C ASP A 168 -2.69 10.24 -2.41
N GLY A 169 -2.86 10.23 -1.09
CA GLY A 169 -1.77 10.04 -0.14
C GLY A 169 -0.66 11.11 -0.16
N ILE A 170 -0.89 12.30 -0.73
CA ILE A 170 0.12 13.37 -0.85
C ILE A 170 0.74 13.77 0.49
N CYS A 171 -0.01 13.64 1.60
CA CYS A 171 0.50 13.89 2.94
C CYS A 171 1.64 12.94 3.32
N ALA A 172 1.68 11.73 2.75
CA ALA A 172 2.73 10.76 3.01
C ALA A 172 3.95 11.00 2.12
N TRP A 173 3.77 11.12 0.80
CA TRP A 173 4.86 11.16 -0.18
C TRP A 173 5.22 12.57 -0.69
N GLY A 174 4.41 13.59 -0.39
CA GLY A 174 4.61 14.95 -0.90
C GLY A 174 5.91 15.62 -0.45
N ASN A 175 6.54 15.12 0.61
CA ASN A 175 7.85 15.59 1.09
C ASN A 175 9.03 14.78 0.52
N CYS A 176 8.83 14.03 -0.57
CA CYS A 176 9.90 13.30 -1.23
C CYS A 176 10.91 14.26 -1.94
N PRO A 177 12.11 13.77 -2.32
CA PRO A 177 13.10 14.60 -3.00
C PRO A 177 12.55 15.32 -4.22
N GLN A 178 12.92 16.59 -4.41
CA GLN A 178 12.46 17.47 -5.50
C GLN A 178 12.68 16.86 -6.89
N THR A 179 13.72 16.05 -7.05
CA THR A 179 14.00 15.35 -8.31
C THR A 179 12.86 14.41 -8.72
N TYR A 180 12.16 13.81 -7.76
CA TYR A 180 11.01 12.96 -8.02
C TYR A 180 9.75 13.79 -8.30
N LEU A 181 9.51 14.85 -7.52
CA LEU A 181 8.37 15.75 -7.73
C LEU A 181 8.44 16.41 -9.11
N ASN A 182 9.63 16.76 -9.59
CA ASN A 182 9.83 17.35 -10.92
C ASN A 182 9.34 16.45 -12.05
N LYS A 183 9.44 15.10 -11.92
CA LYS A 183 8.90 14.17 -12.90
C LYS A 183 7.37 14.31 -13.02
N LEU A 184 6.69 14.38 -11.89
CA LEU A 184 5.22 14.57 -11.85
C LEU A 184 4.82 15.92 -12.41
N LEU A 185 5.54 16.98 -12.04
CA LEU A 185 5.29 18.35 -12.53
C LEU A 185 5.41 18.45 -14.05
N VAL A 186 6.39 17.77 -14.65
CA VAL A 186 6.56 17.74 -16.12
C VAL A 186 5.35 17.06 -16.78
N LEU A 187 4.90 15.93 -16.26
CA LEU A 187 3.73 15.23 -16.79
C LEU A 187 2.43 16.03 -16.63
N GLN A 188 2.25 16.66 -15.47
CA GLN A 188 1.12 17.54 -15.20
C GLN A 188 1.10 18.74 -16.18
N LYS A 189 2.22 19.44 -16.34
CA LYS A 189 2.35 20.53 -17.31
C LYS A 189 2.07 20.06 -18.74
N HIS A 190 2.53 18.86 -19.11
CA HIS A 190 2.24 18.29 -20.42
C HIS A 190 0.73 18.07 -20.63
N ALA A 191 0.06 17.44 -19.66
CA ALA A 191 -1.40 17.26 -19.71
C ALA A 191 -2.15 18.60 -19.88
N LEU A 192 -1.81 19.61 -19.08
CA LEU A 192 -2.45 20.93 -19.13
C LEU A 192 -2.17 21.67 -20.45
N ARG A 193 -0.97 21.53 -21.03
CA ARG A 193 -0.68 22.09 -22.36
C ARG A 193 -1.53 21.46 -23.44
N LEU A 194 -1.70 20.14 -23.45
CA LEU A 194 -2.56 19.44 -24.39
C LEU A 194 -4.03 19.93 -24.35
N ILE A 195 -4.51 20.30 -23.15
CA ILE A 195 -5.86 20.84 -22.96
C ILE A 195 -5.93 22.32 -23.38
N LYS A 196 -4.84 23.09 -23.22
CA LYS A 196 -4.81 24.53 -23.52
C LYS A 196 -4.71 24.80 -25.04
N TYR A 197 -3.88 24.06 -25.77
CA TYR A 197 -3.53 24.34 -27.17
C TYR A 197 -4.61 23.99 -28.21
N LEU A 198 -5.87 23.81 -27.81
CA LEU A 198 -6.96 23.55 -28.73
C LEU A 198 -7.58 24.81 -29.36
N PHE A 199 -7.07 26.03 -29.03
CA PHE A 199 -7.65 27.29 -29.49
C PHE A 199 -6.56 28.39 -29.71
N SER A 200 -5.44 28.05 -30.34
CA SER A 200 -4.53 29.01 -30.96
C SER A 200 -4.45 28.72 -32.46
#